data_0b90b81d15d4edc56540ad847e8e988d
#
_entry.id   0b90b81d15d4edc56540ad847e8e988d
#
_cell.length_a   1.000
_cell.length_b   1.000
_cell.length_c   1.000
_cell.angle_alpha   90.00
_cell.angle_beta   90.00
_cell.angle_gamma   90.00
#
_symmetry.space_group_name_H-M   'P 1'
#
loop_
_entity.id
_entity.type
_entity.pdbx_description
1 polymer ?
#
loop_
_entity_poly.entity_id
_entity_poly.type
_entity_poly.pdbx_seq_one_letter_code
_entity_poly.pdbx_strand_id
1 'polypeptide(L)'
;IGPNGFYLRDPATRKPLLWDLKRNAAVPFDTPDTDPALDGAFILDAIEIGADEETWTHRGLTAETAFGKLVARVKPYTPEWAEKTCDVREGTVRRIAAEYVEQAQVGATVEIDGETLPYRPVAIQFGRTVNNGWGAYECCWARTLMACLIGGLEVPGGTLGTTVRLNRPATTRQ
;
A
#
# COMPACT_ATOMS: atom_id res chain seq x y z
N ILE A 1 8.83 7.20 6.58
CA ILE A 1 8.37 6.59 7.86
C ILE A 1 9.30 7.05 8.96
N GLY A 2 8.74 7.51 10.06
CA GLY A 2 9.46 7.97 11.25
C GLY A 2 9.97 6.84 12.15
N PRO A 3 10.75 7.19 13.19
CA PRO A 3 11.30 6.21 14.15
C PRO A 3 10.24 5.37 14.86
N ASN A 4 9.05 5.93 15.10
CA ASN A 4 7.95 5.24 15.75
C ASN A 4 7.12 4.35 14.80
N GLY A 5 7.48 4.28 13.51
CA GLY A 5 6.76 3.52 12.50
C GLY A 5 5.54 4.22 11.89
N PHE A 6 5.24 5.45 12.31
CA PHE A 6 4.16 6.26 11.73
C PHE A 6 4.65 7.05 10.50
N TYR A 7 3.71 7.54 9.72
CA TYR A 7 4.01 8.46 8.64
C TYR A 7 4.56 9.77 9.19
N LEU A 8 5.67 10.23 8.61
CA LEU A 8 6.13 11.60 8.79
C LEU A 8 5.14 12.56 8.14
N ARG A 9 4.89 13.66 8.81
CA ARG A 9 3.89 14.65 8.40
C ARG A 9 4.49 16.03 8.31
N ASP A 10 3.94 16.82 7.41
CA ASP A 10 4.25 18.23 7.29
C ASP A 10 3.83 18.99 8.57
N PRO A 11 4.73 19.78 9.19
CA PRO A 11 4.44 20.49 10.44
C PRO A 11 3.27 21.46 10.35
N ALA A 12 3.07 22.08 9.18
CA ALA A 12 2.05 23.11 8.98
C ALA A 12 0.67 22.53 8.69
N THR A 13 0.61 21.54 7.78
CA THR A 13 -0.66 20.96 7.31
C THR A 13 -1.06 19.67 8.01
N ARG A 14 -0.13 19.03 8.75
CA ARG A 14 -0.25 17.72 9.39
C ARG A 14 -0.52 16.55 8.41
N LYS A 15 -0.38 16.80 7.10
CA LYS A 15 -0.56 15.78 6.06
C LYS A 15 0.65 14.87 5.96
N PRO A 16 0.48 13.57 5.64
CA PRO A 16 1.59 12.68 5.34
C PRO A 16 2.49 13.25 4.24
N LEU A 17 3.78 13.02 4.38
CA LEU A 17 4.80 13.47 3.43
C LEU A 17 5.17 12.36 2.45
N LEU A 18 5.44 12.74 1.21
CA LEU A 18 6.20 11.97 0.24
C LEU A 18 7.46 12.75 -0.17
N TRP A 19 8.46 12.06 -0.70
CA TRP A 19 9.60 12.73 -1.32
C TRP A 19 9.33 12.87 -2.81
N ASP A 20 9.32 14.11 -3.30
CA ASP A 20 9.10 14.41 -4.70
C ASP A 20 10.44 14.54 -5.43
N LEU A 21 10.69 13.66 -6.39
CA LEU A 21 11.92 13.64 -7.19
C LEU A 21 12.06 14.87 -8.09
N LYS A 22 10.95 15.43 -8.58
CA LYS A 22 10.97 16.64 -9.41
C LYS A 22 11.44 17.86 -8.61
N ARG A 23 10.96 17.99 -7.37
CA ARG A 23 11.27 19.11 -6.48
C ARG A 23 12.49 18.86 -5.60
N ASN A 24 12.95 17.61 -5.54
CA ASN A 24 13.97 17.13 -4.61
C ASN A 24 13.69 17.57 -3.16
N ALA A 25 12.46 17.39 -2.73
CA ALA A 25 11.96 17.85 -1.43
C ALA A 25 10.81 16.99 -0.91
N ALA A 26 10.63 17.00 0.41
CA ALA A 26 9.45 16.43 1.04
C ALA A 26 8.25 17.37 0.82
N VAL A 27 7.13 16.82 0.34
CA VAL A 27 5.89 17.56 0.11
C VAL A 27 4.70 16.77 0.64
N PRO A 28 3.57 17.42 0.98
CA PRO A 28 2.32 16.71 1.29
C PRO A 28 1.91 15.74 0.18
N PHE A 29 1.37 14.60 0.57
CA PHE A 29 1.05 13.48 -0.34
C PHE A 29 0.07 13.85 -1.46
N ASP A 30 -0.77 14.85 -1.24
CA ASP A 30 -1.78 15.35 -2.17
C ASP A 30 -1.31 16.56 -3.00
N THR A 31 -0.02 16.85 -3.00
CA THR A 31 0.56 17.90 -3.83
C THR A 31 0.46 17.52 -5.31
N PRO A 32 -0.14 18.35 -6.15
CA PRO A 32 -0.30 18.02 -7.57
C PRO A 32 1.03 17.97 -8.32
N ASP A 33 1.07 17.22 -9.41
CA ASP A 33 2.23 17.09 -10.31
C ASP A 33 3.52 16.66 -9.60
N THR A 34 3.42 15.67 -8.71
CA THR A 34 4.57 15.06 -8.03
C THR A 34 5.10 13.84 -8.77
N ASP A 35 6.40 13.53 -8.55
CA ASP A 35 7.05 12.29 -8.93
C ASP A 35 7.56 11.61 -7.64
N PRO A 36 6.73 10.76 -6.99
CA PRO A 36 7.07 10.19 -5.71
C PRO A 36 8.24 9.21 -5.78
N ALA A 37 9.24 9.40 -4.93
CA ALA A 37 10.30 8.41 -4.76
C ALA A 37 9.72 7.12 -4.17
N LEU A 38 9.92 5.99 -4.87
CA LEU A 38 9.53 4.68 -4.36
C LEU A 38 10.52 4.18 -3.31
N ASP A 39 11.79 4.43 -3.50
CA ASP A 39 12.87 3.93 -2.64
C ASP A 39 13.83 5.07 -2.27
N GLY A 40 14.62 4.87 -1.22
CA GLY A 40 15.64 5.82 -0.78
C GLY A 40 15.47 6.28 0.66
N ALA A 41 16.53 6.98 1.12
CA ALA A 41 16.58 7.65 2.40
C ALA A 41 16.85 9.14 2.20
N PHE A 42 16.08 9.99 2.85
CA PHE A 42 16.05 11.43 2.64
C PHE A 42 16.12 12.16 3.98
N ILE A 43 16.77 13.33 3.98
CA ILE A 43 16.87 14.17 5.18
C ILE A 43 15.78 15.23 5.10
N LEU A 44 14.96 15.33 6.14
CA LEU A 44 13.85 16.28 6.19
C LEU A 44 13.49 16.70 7.61
N ASP A 45 12.78 17.82 7.71
CA ASP A 45 12.09 18.28 8.90
C ASP A 45 10.64 17.82 8.83
N ALA A 46 10.12 17.25 9.92
CA ALA A 46 8.78 16.70 9.96
C ALA A 46 8.26 16.55 11.38
N ILE A 47 6.98 16.20 11.51
CA ILE A 47 6.40 15.70 12.74
C ILE A 47 5.92 14.26 12.58
N GLU A 48 5.90 13.52 13.68
CA GLU A 48 5.15 12.29 13.83
C GLU A 48 3.95 12.53 14.74
N ILE A 49 2.83 11.85 14.45
CA ILE A 49 1.64 11.85 15.30
C ILE A 49 1.34 10.40 15.64
N GLY A 50 1.40 10.08 16.93
CA GLY A 50 1.11 8.75 17.45
C GLY A 50 -0.38 8.43 17.51
N ALA A 51 -0.70 7.23 17.98
CA ALA A 51 -2.08 6.74 18.12
C ALA A 51 -2.90 7.56 19.12
N ASP A 52 -2.26 8.09 20.16
CA ASP A 52 -2.88 8.92 21.21
C ASP A 52 -2.73 10.44 20.93
N GLU A 53 -2.55 10.79 19.65
CA GLU A 53 -2.35 12.17 19.17
C GLU A 53 -1.07 12.86 19.70
N GLU A 54 -0.20 12.15 20.37
CA GLU A 54 1.12 12.61 20.75
C GLU A 54 1.91 13.03 19.50
N THR A 55 2.62 14.15 19.62
CA THR A 55 3.35 14.73 18.49
C THR A 55 4.83 14.86 18.81
N TRP A 56 5.68 14.32 17.92
CA TRP A 56 7.14 14.45 17.99
C TRP A 56 7.64 15.28 16.81
N THR A 57 8.47 16.27 17.11
CA THR A 57 9.10 17.11 16.08
C THR A 57 10.49 16.60 15.78
N HIS A 58 10.79 16.41 14.51
CA HIS A 58 12.10 16.00 14.01
C HIS A 58 12.70 17.09 13.14
N ARG A 59 13.99 17.33 13.31
CA ARG A 59 14.79 18.22 12.45
C ARG A 59 15.96 17.45 11.88
N GLY A 60 16.15 17.55 10.55
CA GLY A 60 17.23 16.86 9.86
C GLY A 60 17.18 15.34 10.05
N LEU A 61 15.98 14.78 10.17
CA LEU A 61 15.79 13.33 10.31
C LEU A 61 16.05 12.63 8.99
N THR A 62 16.88 11.59 9.01
CA THR A 62 16.99 10.67 7.88
C THR A 62 15.83 9.67 7.93
N ALA A 63 14.97 9.71 6.93
CA ALA A 63 13.78 8.88 6.82
C ALA A 63 13.80 8.06 5.53
N GLU A 64 13.34 6.82 5.62
CA GLU A 64 13.16 5.92 4.48
C GLU A 64 11.73 5.95 3.97
N THR A 65 11.53 5.65 2.69
CA THR A 65 10.20 5.48 2.12
C THR A 65 9.50 4.25 2.72
N ALA A 66 8.16 4.27 2.75
CA ALA A 66 7.38 3.12 3.21
C ALA A 66 7.61 1.89 2.31
N PHE A 67 7.72 2.11 1.00
CA PHE A 67 7.98 1.03 0.03
C PHE A 67 9.37 0.42 0.23
N GLY A 68 10.43 1.24 0.41
CA GLY A 68 11.78 0.75 0.70
C GLY A 68 11.82 -0.12 1.97
N LYS A 69 11.14 0.31 3.05
CA LYS A 69 10.99 -0.50 4.28
C LYS A 69 10.24 -1.81 4.03
N LEU A 70 9.17 -1.79 3.22
CA LEU A 70 8.43 -2.99 2.84
C LEU A 70 9.34 -3.97 2.10
N VAL A 71 10.06 -3.50 1.08
CA VAL A 71 11.00 -4.33 0.30
C VAL A 71 12.06 -4.96 1.20
N ALA A 72 12.67 -4.17 2.08
CA ALA A 72 13.64 -4.67 3.04
C ALA A 72 13.04 -5.74 3.97
N ARG A 73 11.80 -5.54 4.43
CA ARG A 73 11.08 -6.49 5.31
C ARG A 73 10.76 -7.81 4.62
N VAL A 74 10.34 -7.79 3.35
CA VAL A 74 9.96 -9.01 2.63
C VAL A 74 11.12 -9.74 1.98
N LYS A 75 12.27 -9.10 1.86
CA LYS A 75 13.46 -9.67 1.20
C LYS A 75 13.85 -11.09 1.66
N PRO A 76 13.77 -11.48 2.95
CA PRO A 76 14.07 -12.84 3.39
C PRO A 76 13.04 -13.90 2.94
N TYR A 77 11.84 -13.47 2.59
CA TYR A 77 10.72 -14.35 2.23
C TYR A 77 10.67 -14.55 0.71
N THR A 78 11.67 -15.28 0.19
CA THR A 78 11.78 -15.52 -1.26
C THR A 78 10.68 -16.47 -1.76
N PRO A 79 10.38 -16.49 -3.06
CA PRO A 79 9.47 -17.47 -3.65
C PRO A 79 9.86 -18.91 -3.31
N GLU A 80 11.15 -19.24 -3.35
CA GLU A 80 11.68 -20.58 -3.04
C GLU A 80 11.47 -20.95 -1.56
N TRP A 81 11.65 -19.96 -0.66
CA TRP A 81 11.31 -20.14 0.75
C TRP A 81 9.81 -20.41 0.94
N ALA A 82 8.97 -19.65 0.28
CA ALA A 82 7.52 -19.78 0.36
C ALA A 82 7.04 -21.14 -0.20
N GLU A 83 7.55 -21.54 -1.35
CA GLU A 83 7.21 -22.81 -2.00
C GLU A 83 7.56 -24.01 -1.13
N LYS A 84 8.74 -23.98 -0.51
CA LYS A 84 9.17 -25.01 0.45
C LYS A 84 8.31 -25.01 1.72
N THR A 85 7.97 -23.85 2.25
CA THR A 85 7.21 -23.70 3.50
C THR A 85 5.75 -24.14 3.31
N CYS A 86 5.16 -23.84 2.15
CA CYS A 86 3.76 -24.13 1.83
C CYS A 86 3.59 -25.49 1.12
N ASP A 87 4.66 -26.23 0.88
CA ASP A 87 4.66 -27.51 0.17
C ASP A 87 3.96 -27.42 -1.21
N VAL A 88 4.29 -26.37 -1.95
CA VAL A 88 3.80 -26.18 -3.33
C VAL A 88 4.92 -26.36 -4.34
N ARG A 89 4.55 -26.73 -5.58
CA ARG A 89 5.51 -27.01 -6.66
C ARG A 89 6.40 -25.78 -6.93
N GLU A 90 7.67 -26.03 -7.16
CA GLU A 90 8.67 -25.03 -7.58
C GLU A 90 8.19 -24.22 -8.79
N GLY A 91 8.42 -22.90 -8.74
CA GLY A 91 8.01 -21.93 -9.75
C GLY A 91 6.55 -21.46 -9.63
N THR A 92 5.75 -22.06 -8.73
CA THR A 92 4.33 -21.70 -8.56
C THR A 92 4.15 -20.26 -8.09
N VAL A 93 4.91 -19.83 -7.08
CA VAL A 93 4.78 -18.48 -6.51
C VAL A 93 5.16 -17.41 -7.54
N ARG A 94 6.27 -17.62 -8.27
CA ARG A 94 6.69 -16.69 -9.34
C ARG A 94 5.67 -16.60 -10.46
N ARG A 95 5.12 -17.72 -10.89
CA ARG A 95 4.09 -17.77 -11.93
C ARG A 95 2.85 -17.00 -11.51
N ILE A 96 2.32 -17.25 -10.30
CA ILE A 96 1.12 -16.55 -9.79
C ILE A 96 1.38 -15.05 -9.66
N ALA A 97 2.55 -14.65 -9.16
CA ALA A 97 2.91 -13.25 -9.03
C ALA A 97 3.00 -12.55 -10.41
N ALA A 98 3.58 -13.20 -11.41
CA ALA A 98 3.66 -12.68 -12.78
C ALA A 98 2.27 -12.54 -13.40
N GLU A 99 1.44 -13.57 -13.32
CA GLU A 99 0.05 -13.55 -13.80
C GLU A 99 -0.77 -12.45 -13.10
N TYR A 100 -0.59 -12.26 -11.78
CA TYR A 100 -1.28 -11.23 -11.02
C TYR A 100 -0.94 -9.83 -11.53
N VAL A 101 0.34 -9.54 -11.75
CA VAL A 101 0.79 -8.22 -12.25
C VAL A 101 0.35 -8.01 -13.71
N GLU A 102 0.46 -9.04 -14.55
CA GLU A 102 0.03 -8.98 -15.95
C GLU A 102 -1.47 -8.71 -16.06
N GLN A 103 -2.28 -9.47 -15.33
CA GLN A 103 -3.74 -9.32 -15.36
C GLN A 103 -4.25 -8.06 -14.67
N ALA A 104 -3.42 -7.43 -13.84
CA ALA A 104 -3.77 -6.16 -13.19
C ALA A 104 -3.92 -5.01 -14.18
N GLN A 105 -3.36 -5.11 -15.39
CA GLN A 105 -3.45 -4.10 -16.45
C GLN A 105 -3.16 -2.68 -15.92
N VAL A 106 -2.06 -2.53 -15.18
CA VAL A 106 -1.69 -1.26 -14.55
C VAL A 106 -1.62 -0.15 -15.63
N GLY A 107 -2.35 0.95 -15.41
CA GLY A 107 -2.50 2.04 -16.39
C GLY A 107 -3.81 1.98 -17.20
N ALA A 108 -4.50 0.84 -17.24
CA ALA A 108 -5.80 0.75 -17.93
C ALA A 108 -6.88 1.56 -17.21
N THR A 109 -7.84 2.06 -17.98
CA THR A 109 -9.01 2.81 -17.51
C THR A 109 -10.30 2.23 -18.07
N VAL A 110 -11.42 2.58 -17.46
CA VAL A 110 -12.78 2.24 -17.90
C VAL A 110 -13.67 3.45 -17.73
N GLU A 111 -14.62 3.63 -18.67
CA GLU A 111 -15.66 4.66 -18.59
C GLU A 111 -16.89 4.08 -17.87
N ILE A 112 -17.31 4.72 -16.78
CA ILE A 112 -18.54 4.37 -16.05
C ILE A 112 -19.30 5.66 -15.75
N ASP A 113 -20.54 5.75 -16.19
CA ASP A 113 -21.43 6.91 -15.99
C ASP A 113 -20.80 8.25 -16.43
N GLY A 114 -19.93 8.21 -17.47
CA GLY A 114 -19.25 9.38 -18.03
C GLY A 114 -17.98 9.79 -17.27
N GLU A 115 -17.55 9.01 -16.30
CA GLU A 115 -16.29 9.21 -15.57
C GLU A 115 -15.23 8.19 -15.99
N THR A 116 -14.01 8.66 -16.24
CA THR A 116 -12.85 7.81 -16.53
C THR A 116 -12.23 7.34 -15.21
N LEU A 117 -12.34 6.06 -14.93
CA LEU A 117 -11.84 5.44 -13.70
C LEU A 117 -10.66 4.50 -13.98
N PRO A 118 -9.71 4.34 -13.03
CA PRO A 118 -8.71 3.29 -13.12
C PRO A 118 -9.38 1.92 -13.19
N TYR A 119 -8.84 1.00 -14.01
CA TYR A 119 -9.36 -0.36 -14.16
C TYR A 119 -8.30 -1.39 -13.79
N ARG A 120 -8.64 -2.32 -12.88
CA ARG A 120 -7.72 -3.36 -12.37
C ARG A 120 -8.46 -4.70 -12.29
N PRO A 121 -8.55 -5.45 -13.41
CA PRO A 121 -9.40 -6.64 -13.49
C PRO A 121 -8.78 -7.88 -12.81
N VAL A 122 -8.22 -7.70 -11.62
CA VAL A 122 -7.68 -8.78 -10.80
C VAL A 122 -7.93 -8.52 -9.33
N ALA A 123 -8.37 -9.53 -8.61
CA ALA A 123 -8.64 -9.44 -7.18
C ALA A 123 -8.18 -10.70 -6.44
N ILE A 124 -7.76 -10.55 -5.20
CA ILE A 124 -7.49 -11.65 -4.28
C ILE A 124 -8.63 -11.69 -3.26
N GLN A 125 -9.33 -12.81 -3.21
CA GLN A 125 -10.41 -13.04 -2.24
C GLN A 125 -9.97 -14.04 -1.17
N PHE A 126 -10.50 -13.89 0.03
CA PHE A 126 -10.31 -14.83 1.12
C PHE A 126 -11.56 -15.61 1.42
N GLY A 127 -11.38 -16.92 1.71
CA GLY A 127 -12.40 -17.73 2.33
C GLY A 127 -12.35 -17.59 3.86
N ARG A 128 -13.42 -18.03 4.52
CA ARG A 128 -13.55 -18.00 5.99
C ARG A 128 -12.42 -18.73 6.72
N THR A 129 -11.93 -19.81 6.15
CA THR A 129 -10.85 -20.63 6.75
C THR A 129 -9.58 -19.82 6.97
N VAL A 130 -9.22 -18.96 6.03
CA VAL A 130 -8.06 -18.09 6.16
C VAL A 130 -8.29 -17.04 7.25
N ASN A 131 -9.49 -16.44 7.29
CA ASN A 131 -9.80 -15.36 8.22
C ASN A 131 -9.92 -15.80 9.69
N ASN A 132 -10.11 -17.09 9.94
CA ASN A 132 -10.31 -17.64 11.28
C ASN A 132 -9.09 -18.42 11.81
N GLY A 133 -8.02 -18.56 11.01
CA GLY A 133 -6.81 -19.28 11.37
C GLY A 133 -5.75 -18.43 12.05
N TRP A 134 -4.70 -19.07 12.53
CA TRP A 134 -3.48 -18.41 12.98
C TRP A 134 -2.84 -17.66 11.80
N GLY A 135 -2.41 -16.42 12.05
CA GLY A 135 -1.86 -15.55 11.00
C GLY A 135 -2.92 -14.93 10.07
N ALA A 136 -4.21 -15.02 10.41
CA ALA A 136 -5.30 -14.46 9.62
C ALA A 136 -5.16 -12.95 9.41
N TYR A 137 -4.73 -12.22 10.43
CA TYR A 137 -4.50 -10.78 10.35
C TYR A 137 -3.41 -10.45 9.33
N GLU A 138 -2.27 -11.14 9.41
CA GLU A 138 -1.14 -10.94 8.49
C GLU A 138 -1.50 -11.32 7.06
N CYS A 139 -2.28 -12.39 6.86
CA CYS A 139 -2.78 -12.76 5.54
C CYS A 139 -3.69 -11.70 4.95
N CYS A 140 -4.63 -11.16 5.74
CA CYS A 140 -5.52 -10.09 5.32
C CYS A 140 -4.75 -8.82 4.97
N TRP A 141 -3.73 -8.51 5.77
CA TRP A 141 -2.87 -7.36 5.55
C TRP A 141 -2.02 -7.52 4.28
N ALA A 142 -1.39 -8.67 4.08
CA ALA A 142 -0.61 -8.98 2.88
C ALA A 142 -1.48 -8.90 1.61
N ARG A 143 -2.70 -9.44 1.63
CA ARG A 143 -3.68 -9.30 0.54
C ARG A 143 -3.98 -7.84 0.22
N THR A 144 -4.22 -7.01 1.23
CA THR A 144 -4.50 -5.59 1.04
C THR A 144 -3.29 -4.85 0.47
N LEU A 145 -2.08 -5.16 0.94
CA LEU A 145 -0.84 -4.64 0.36
C LEU A 145 -0.70 -4.99 -1.13
N MET A 146 -0.96 -6.23 -1.51
CA MET A 146 -0.91 -6.64 -2.92
C MET A 146 -1.88 -5.83 -3.78
N ALA A 147 -3.09 -5.57 -3.29
CA ALA A 147 -4.04 -4.71 -3.98
C ALA A 147 -3.55 -3.25 -4.08
N CYS A 148 -2.93 -2.72 -3.02
CA CYS A 148 -2.34 -1.37 -3.04
C CYS A 148 -1.20 -1.26 -4.06
N LEU A 149 -0.31 -2.27 -4.15
CA LEU A 149 0.85 -2.26 -5.05
C LEU A 149 0.48 -2.15 -6.53
N ILE A 150 -0.67 -2.65 -6.92
CA ILE A 150 -1.17 -2.53 -8.31
C ILE A 150 -2.19 -1.39 -8.49
N GLY A 151 -2.52 -0.63 -7.42
CA GLY A 151 -3.58 0.37 -7.44
C GLY A 151 -4.97 -0.24 -7.63
N GLY A 152 -5.18 -1.47 -7.13
CA GLY A 152 -6.40 -2.26 -7.32
C GLY A 152 -7.39 -2.20 -6.15
N LEU A 153 -7.17 -1.32 -5.17
CA LEU A 153 -8.08 -1.19 -4.03
C LEU A 153 -9.22 -0.22 -4.35
N GLU A 154 -10.46 -0.68 -4.18
CA GLU A 154 -11.69 0.12 -4.38
C GLU A 154 -11.84 0.73 -5.80
N VAL A 155 -11.27 0.10 -6.80
CA VAL A 155 -11.44 0.48 -8.21
C VAL A 155 -12.18 -0.61 -8.99
N PRO A 156 -12.84 -0.27 -10.13
CA PRO A 156 -13.50 -1.25 -10.99
C PRO A 156 -12.61 -2.45 -11.35
N GLY A 157 -13.15 -3.65 -11.15
CA GLY A 157 -12.43 -4.92 -11.38
C GLY A 157 -11.49 -5.34 -10.27
N GLY A 158 -11.15 -4.44 -9.36
CA GLY A 158 -10.17 -4.66 -8.30
C GLY A 158 -10.76 -5.27 -7.02
N THR A 159 -9.96 -5.20 -5.96
CA THR A 159 -10.30 -5.70 -4.64
C THR A 159 -11.20 -4.70 -3.90
N LEU A 160 -12.40 -5.11 -3.57
CA LEU A 160 -13.27 -4.35 -2.68
C LEU A 160 -12.89 -4.59 -1.21
N GLY A 161 -13.29 -3.66 -0.35
CA GLY A 161 -13.22 -3.82 1.10
C GLY A 161 -13.96 -5.06 1.59
N THR A 162 -13.86 -5.35 2.87
CA THR A 162 -14.37 -6.60 3.46
C THR A 162 -15.88 -6.76 3.44
N THR A 163 -16.63 -5.66 3.29
CA THR A 163 -18.10 -5.70 3.20
C THR A 163 -18.62 -4.63 2.23
N VAL A 164 -19.74 -4.91 1.58
CA VAL A 164 -20.47 -3.95 0.74
C VAL A 164 -20.81 -2.63 1.49
N ARG A 165 -20.87 -2.69 2.83
CA ARG A 165 -21.19 -1.51 3.65
C ARG A 165 -20.07 -0.46 3.65
N LEU A 166 -18.82 -0.86 3.44
CA LEU A 166 -17.69 0.07 3.39
C LEU A 166 -17.76 0.99 2.18
N ASN A 167 -18.39 0.53 1.10
CA ASN A 167 -18.52 1.27 -0.16
C ASN A 167 -19.77 2.18 -0.19
N ARG A 168 -20.54 2.23 0.89
CA ARG A 168 -21.65 3.16 0.99
C ARG A 168 -21.19 4.53 1.45
N PRO A 169 -21.81 5.62 0.97
CA PRO A 169 -21.59 6.95 1.52
C PRO A 169 -21.71 6.97 3.04
N ALA A 170 -20.91 7.78 3.71
CA ALA A 170 -20.91 7.84 5.19
C ALA A 170 -22.30 8.10 5.78
N THR A 171 -23.14 8.85 5.06
CA THR A 171 -24.52 9.17 5.42
C THR A 171 -25.47 7.95 5.42
N THR A 172 -25.12 6.88 4.76
CA THR A 172 -25.92 5.65 4.64
C THR A 172 -25.27 4.41 5.27
N ARG A 173 -24.11 4.56 5.91
CA ARG A 173 -23.46 3.51 6.69
C ARG A 173 -24.18 3.38 8.04
N GLN A 174 -24.73 2.22 8.28
CA GLN A 174 -25.27 1.82 9.59
C GLN A 174 -24.32 0.83 10.24
#